data_6de6c3bb0b8480fec3246807d62111da
#
_entry.id   6de6c3bb0b8480fec3246807d62111da
#
_cell.length_a   1.000
_cell.length_b   1.000
_cell.length_c   1.000
_cell.angle_alpha   90.00
_cell.angle_beta   90.00
_cell.angle_gamma   90.00
#
_symmetry.space_group_name_H-M   'P 1'
#
loop_
_entity.id
_entity.type
_entity.pdbx_description
1 polymer ?
#
loop_
_entity_poly.entity_id
_entity_poly.type
_entity_poly.pdbx_seq_one_letter_code
_entity_poly.pdbx_strand_id
1 'polypeptide(L)'
;MKSMRRSILTAALAVSALSALPSYAAAPKEINFGIISTESSKNLSKDFEPFLKDMEKAVGIPVKAFFASDYAGVIEAMRFNKVQVAWYGNKAAMEAVDRSNGEIFVQTMALDGSKGYYSTLVTHKDSPYNSLQDVLKNSKDIRFGIGDPNSTSGFLVPSYYVFALNKVEPKTAFKSVTTSNHEGNLLAAAAKQVDVATNNTENQDRLKATQPEKFAMIKEIWRSPLIPSDPLVYRKDLDAATKKKLKDFLLAYGRGNDAEGERQRKIMAPLTWRGFESSDDNQLLPIRQLELFRNRNKVEADSKLSDADKKKELAAIDTQLAALEKQMKAKK
;
A
#
# COMPACT_ATOMS: atom_id res chain seq x y z
N MET A 1 84.57 -18.40 -26.86
CA MET A 1 84.68 -16.97 -27.08
C MET A 1 83.27 -16.36 -27.17
N LYS A 2 83.04 -15.29 -26.47
CA LYS A 2 81.83 -14.45 -26.35
C LYS A 2 80.66 -15.04 -25.55
N SER A 3 80.66 -14.67 -24.28
CA SER A 3 79.58 -14.77 -23.33
C SER A 3 78.43 -13.82 -23.67
N MET A 4 77.23 -14.30 -23.70
CA MET A 4 76.02 -13.47 -23.80
C MET A 4 75.37 -13.33 -22.43
N ARG A 5 75.48 -12.16 -21.86
CA ARG A 5 74.86 -11.80 -20.59
C ARG A 5 73.34 -11.67 -20.80
N ARG A 6 72.55 -12.48 -20.05
CA ARG A 6 71.11 -12.36 -19.94
C ARG A 6 70.79 -11.32 -18.86
N SER A 7 70.30 -10.16 -19.25
CA SER A 7 69.68 -9.17 -18.36
C SER A 7 68.27 -9.61 -18.02
N ILE A 8 67.97 -9.88 -16.77
CA ILE A 8 66.65 -10.16 -16.23
C ILE A 8 66.00 -8.80 -15.90
N LEU A 9 65.03 -8.38 -16.67
CA LEU A 9 64.16 -7.25 -16.33
C LEU A 9 63.08 -7.78 -15.37
N THR A 10 63.17 -7.36 -14.11
CA THR A 10 62.12 -7.55 -13.10
C THR A 10 61.09 -6.45 -13.28
N ALA A 11 59.93 -6.80 -13.91
CA ALA A 11 58.78 -5.90 -13.97
C ALA A 11 58.03 -5.98 -12.63
N ALA A 12 58.09 -4.92 -11.85
CA ALA A 12 57.27 -4.75 -10.63
C ALA A 12 55.84 -4.44 -11.04
N LEU A 13 54.92 -5.39 -10.89
CA LEU A 13 53.46 -5.16 -10.97
C LEU A 13 53.05 -4.41 -9.69
N ALA A 14 52.84 -3.10 -9.80
CA ALA A 14 52.11 -2.34 -8.82
C ALA A 14 50.59 -2.68 -8.94
N VAL A 15 50.14 -3.55 -8.08
CA VAL A 15 48.70 -3.82 -7.88
C VAL A 15 48.12 -2.59 -7.18
N SER A 16 47.50 -1.69 -7.93
CA SER A 16 46.70 -0.60 -7.41
C SER A 16 45.40 -1.21 -6.86
N ALA A 17 45.35 -1.46 -5.55
CA ALA A 17 44.13 -1.75 -4.85
C ALA A 17 43.26 -0.47 -4.90
N LEU A 18 42.39 -0.35 -5.89
CA LEU A 18 41.28 0.57 -5.86
C LEU A 18 40.37 0.09 -4.72
N SER A 19 40.52 0.68 -3.52
CA SER A 19 39.53 0.61 -2.46
C SER A 19 38.24 1.23 -3.03
N ALA A 20 37.28 0.38 -3.35
CA ALA A 20 35.93 0.80 -3.67
C ALA A 20 35.37 1.47 -2.40
N LEU A 21 35.45 2.79 -2.35
CA LEU A 21 34.73 3.58 -1.35
C LEU A 21 33.24 3.26 -1.54
N PRO A 22 32.50 3.00 -0.46
CA PRO A 22 31.06 2.83 -0.58
C PRO A 22 30.51 4.12 -1.21
N SER A 23 29.89 3.97 -2.38
CA SER A 23 29.20 5.08 -3.05
C SER A 23 28.00 5.45 -2.17
N TYR A 24 28.20 6.40 -1.26
CA TYR A 24 27.09 7.04 -0.57
C TYR A 24 26.23 7.74 -1.63
N ALA A 25 24.97 7.33 -1.74
CA ALA A 25 24.04 8.06 -2.58
C ALA A 25 24.04 9.54 -2.17
N ALA A 26 24.19 10.44 -3.14
CA ALA A 26 24.13 11.87 -2.87
C ALA A 26 22.71 12.21 -2.36
N ALA A 27 22.63 13.12 -1.38
CA ALA A 27 21.36 13.61 -0.89
C ALA A 27 20.52 14.16 -2.06
N PRO A 28 19.21 13.83 -2.14
CA PRO A 28 18.37 14.33 -3.20
C PRO A 28 18.22 15.86 -3.09
N LYS A 29 18.07 16.53 -4.23
CA LYS A 29 17.81 17.99 -4.27
C LYS A 29 16.37 18.32 -3.83
N GLU A 30 15.44 17.38 -3.99
CA GLU A 30 14.06 17.46 -3.58
C GLU A 30 13.52 16.05 -3.31
N ILE A 31 12.45 15.95 -2.53
CA ILE A 31 11.68 14.73 -2.29
C ILE A 31 10.32 14.90 -2.97
N ASN A 32 9.99 13.99 -3.88
CA ASN A 32 8.63 13.82 -4.34
C ASN A 32 7.94 12.77 -3.46
N PHE A 33 6.92 13.20 -2.72
CA PHE A 33 6.13 12.37 -1.83
C PHE A 33 4.92 11.82 -2.58
N GLY A 34 4.93 10.53 -2.88
CA GLY A 34 3.85 9.84 -3.57
C GLY A 34 2.62 9.64 -2.67
N ILE A 35 1.45 9.92 -3.20
CA ILE A 35 0.17 9.78 -2.51
C ILE A 35 -0.73 8.92 -3.39
N ILE A 36 -1.15 7.74 -2.88
CA ILE A 36 -2.06 6.87 -3.63
C ILE A 36 -3.44 7.52 -3.78
N SER A 37 -4.09 7.29 -4.92
CA SER A 37 -5.33 7.96 -5.34
C SER A 37 -6.58 7.38 -4.64
N THR A 38 -6.64 7.46 -3.32
CA THR A 38 -7.82 7.03 -2.54
C THR A 38 -9.03 7.92 -2.76
N GLU A 39 -8.79 9.18 -3.09
CA GLU A 39 -9.77 10.23 -3.35
C GLU A 39 -9.33 11.09 -4.56
N SER A 40 -10.06 12.17 -4.83
CA SER A 40 -9.62 13.15 -5.82
C SER A 40 -8.28 13.78 -5.44
N SER A 41 -7.41 14.04 -6.42
CA SER A 41 -6.12 14.70 -6.16
C SER A 41 -6.28 16.09 -5.51
N LYS A 42 -7.39 16.76 -5.75
CA LYS A 42 -7.72 18.05 -5.12
C LYS A 42 -7.92 17.89 -3.61
N ASN A 43 -8.69 16.89 -3.17
CA ASN A 43 -8.92 16.61 -1.75
C ASN A 43 -7.61 16.20 -1.07
N LEU A 44 -6.91 15.23 -1.66
CA LEU A 44 -5.63 14.75 -1.13
C LEU A 44 -4.58 15.87 -1.06
N SER A 45 -4.49 16.75 -2.07
CA SER A 45 -3.56 17.89 -2.05
C SER A 45 -3.83 18.81 -0.87
N LYS A 46 -5.10 19.18 -0.65
CA LYS A 46 -5.52 20.04 0.46
C LYS A 46 -5.12 19.43 1.82
N ASP A 47 -5.37 18.13 1.99
CA ASP A 47 -5.17 17.46 3.28
C ASP A 47 -3.69 17.16 3.56
N PHE A 48 -2.89 16.85 2.53
CA PHE A 48 -1.47 16.56 2.67
C PHE A 48 -0.56 17.80 2.69
N GLU A 49 -0.94 18.91 2.06
CA GLU A 49 -0.08 20.10 1.91
C GLU A 49 0.50 20.61 3.25
N PRO A 50 -0.27 20.79 4.35
CA PRO A 50 0.28 21.25 5.62
C PRO A 50 1.31 20.26 6.21
N PHE A 51 1.05 18.95 6.10
CA PHE A 51 1.94 17.89 6.56
C PHE A 51 3.26 17.88 5.77
N LEU A 52 3.20 18.00 4.43
CA LEU A 52 4.40 18.03 3.59
C LEU A 52 5.24 19.29 3.80
N LYS A 53 4.62 20.44 4.10
CA LYS A 53 5.34 21.67 4.48
C LYS A 53 6.11 21.51 5.79
N ASP A 54 5.56 20.80 6.76
CA ASP A 54 6.26 20.51 8.00
C ASP A 54 7.40 19.49 7.78
N MET A 55 7.18 18.49 6.92
CA MET A 55 8.24 17.55 6.51
C MET A 55 9.40 18.28 5.81
N GLU A 56 9.10 19.20 4.87
CA GLU A 56 10.10 20.03 4.18
C GLU A 56 10.99 20.78 5.18
N LYS A 57 10.40 21.44 6.18
CA LYS A 57 11.15 22.14 7.23
C LYS A 57 12.05 21.20 8.02
N ALA A 58 11.56 19.99 8.34
CA ALA A 58 12.30 19.03 9.16
C ALA A 58 13.47 18.40 8.39
N VAL A 59 13.29 18.04 7.12
CA VAL A 59 14.35 17.43 6.31
C VAL A 59 15.32 18.46 5.72
N GLY A 60 14.86 19.71 5.54
CA GLY A 60 15.69 20.83 5.04
C GLY A 60 15.89 20.84 3.53
N ILE A 61 15.06 20.14 2.77
CA ILE A 61 15.00 20.14 1.30
C ILE A 61 13.54 20.15 0.84
N PRO A 62 13.22 20.69 -0.37
CA PRO A 62 11.86 20.75 -0.87
C PRO A 62 11.16 19.39 -0.86
N VAL A 63 9.89 19.37 -0.40
CA VAL A 63 9.03 18.19 -0.41
C VAL A 63 7.77 18.50 -1.21
N LYS A 64 7.59 17.80 -2.32
CA LYS A 64 6.47 18.02 -3.26
C LYS A 64 5.53 16.83 -3.27
N ALA A 65 4.22 17.08 -3.26
CA ALA A 65 3.23 16.04 -3.47
C ALA A 65 3.31 15.51 -4.91
N PHE A 66 3.26 14.19 -5.07
CA PHE A 66 3.14 13.52 -6.36
C PHE A 66 1.84 12.72 -6.40
N PHE A 67 1.02 12.98 -7.41
CA PHE A 67 -0.25 12.29 -7.64
C PHE A 67 -0.21 11.56 -8.97
N ALA A 68 -0.91 10.43 -9.04
CA ALA A 68 -1.17 9.69 -10.27
C ALA A 68 -2.68 9.37 -10.36
N SER A 69 -3.14 8.98 -11.54
CA SER A 69 -4.54 8.60 -11.76
C SER A 69 -4.96 7.34 -10.99
N ASP A 70 -4.00 6.48 -10.68
CA ASP A 70 -4.18 5.20 -10.02
C ASP A 70 -2.97 4.86 -9.13
N TYR A 71 -3.08 3.79 -8.34
CA TYR A 71 -2.02 3.32 -7.45
C TYR A 71 -0.78 2.85 -8.21
N ALA A 72 -0.96 2.23 -9.38
CA ALA A 72 0.15 1.74 -10.19
C ALA A 72 1.06 2.88 -10.63
N GLY A 73 0.51 4.04 -10.97
CA GLY A 73 1.28 5.23 -11.35
C GLY A 73 2.24 5.70 -10.26
N VAL A 74 1.84 5.64 -8.97
CA VAL A 74 2.72 5.99 -7.84
C VAL A 74 3.80 4.93 -7.64
N ILE A 75 3.45 3.64 -7.77
CA ILE A 75 4.40 2.51 -7.67
C ILE A 75 5.48 2.62 -8.77
N GLU A 76 5.07 2.84 -10.01
CA GLU A 76 6.00 3.00 -11.14
C GLU A 76 6.83 4.29 -11.03
N ALA A 77 6.25 5.39 -10.53
CA ALA A 77 7.01 6.62 -10.26
C ALA A 77 8.14 6.38 -9.24
N MET A 78 7.91 5.57 -8.20
CA MET A 78 8.96 5.16 -7.28
C MET A 78 9.99 4.27 -7.97
N ARG A 79 9.58 3.32 -8.80
CA ARG A 79 10.48 2.45 -9.57
C ARG A 79 11.47 3.25 -10.41
N PHE A 80 10.99 4.29 -11.08
CA PHE A 80 11.81 5.17 -11.94
C PHE A 80 12.42 6.38 -11.22
N ASN A 81 12.48 6.34 -9.88
CA ASN A 81 13.04 7.40 -9.04
C ASN A 81 12.40 8.79 -9.25
N LYS A 82 11.13 8.84 -9.65
CA LYS A 82 10.33 10.06 -9.69
C LYS A 82 9.66 10.37 -8.35
N VAL A 83 9.53 9.35 -7.50
CA VAL A 83 9.03 9.40 -6.13
C VAL A 83 10.09 8.77 -5.22
N GLN A 84 10.50 9.47 -4.16
CA GLN A 84 11.50 9.02 -3.21
C GLN A 84 10.89 8.48 -1.92
N VAL A 85 9.73 9.01 -1.53
CA VAL A 85 8.94 8.60 -0.35
C VAL A 85 7.49 8.52 -0.77
N ALA A 86 6.72 7.56 -0.23
CA ALA A 86 5.29 7.49 -0.52
C ALA A 86 4.49 6.92 0.66
N TRP A 87 3.23 7.35 0.77
CA TRP A 87 2.19 6.67 1.50
C TRP A 87 1.50 5.67 0.57
N TYR A 88 1.43 4.42 1.02
CA TYR A 88 0.81 3.32 0.31
C TYR A 88 -0.15 2.56 1.23
N GLY A 89 -1.18 1.92 0.66
CA GLY A 89 -1.82 0.77 1.30
C GLY A 89 -0.87 -0.45 1.27
N ASN A 90 -1.09 -1.42 2.16
CA ASN A 90 -0.17 -2.57 2.31
C ASN A 90 0.07 -3.35 1.00
N LYS A 91 -0.96 -3.54 0.13
CA LYS A 91 -0.75 -4.20 -1.16
C LYS A 91 0.14 -3.38 -2.10
N ALA A 92 -0.10 -2.08 -2.22
CA ALA A 92 0.74 -1.20 -3.04
C ALA A 92 2.17 -1.12 -2.50
N ALA A 93 2.34 -1.10 -1.16
CA ALA A 93 3.66 -1.17 -0.53
C ALA A 93 4.38 -2.48 -0.83
N MET A 94 3.68 -3.61 -0.84
CA MET A 94 4.25 -4.91 -1.24
C MET A 94 4.82 -4.83 -2.66
N GLU A 95 4.08 -4.28 -3.62
CA GLU A 95 4.55 -4.06 -4.98
C GLU A 95 5.75 -3.09 -5.04
N ALA A 96 5.73 -2.01 -4.23
CA ALA A 96 6.82 -1.05 -4.18
C ALA A 96 8.11 -1.66 -3.59
N VAL A 97 8.01 -2.50 -2.56
CA VAL A 97 9.14 -3.23 -1.95
C VAL A 97 9.72 -4.25 -2.94
N ASP A 98 8.86 -4.99 -3.64
CA ASP A 98 9.28 -6.10 -4.49
C ASP A 98 9.87 -5.64 -5.84
N ARG A 99 9.39 -4.52 -6.41
CA ARG A 99 9.76 -4.11 -7.77
C ARG A 99 10.12 -2.64 -7.98
N SER A 100 10.03 -1.81 -6.94
CA SER A 100 10.29 -0.36 -7.05
C SER A 100 11.37 0.13 -6.11
N ASN A 101 12.24 -0.75 -5.61
CA ASN A 101 13.32 -0.44 -4.69
C ASN A 101 12.83 0.21 -3.39
N GLY A 102 11.60 -0.09 -2.96
CA GLY A 102 11.00 0.44 -1.74
C GLY A 102 11.42 -0.31 -0.48
N GLU A 103 11.36 0.39 0.67
CA GLU A 103 11.60 -0.15 2.01
C GLU A 103 10.62 0.53 2.98
N ILE A 104 9.85 -0.25 3.73
CA ILE A 104 8.96 0.27 4.77
C ILE A 104 9.79 0.72 5.96
N PHE A 105 9.48 1.88 6.53
CA PHE A 105 10.21 2.41 7.68
C PHE A 105 9.32 2.90 8.83
N VAL A 106 8.06 3.25 8.56
CA VAL A 106 7.02 3.57 9.53
C VAL A 106 5.65 3.13 9.02
N GLN A 107 4.68 3.03 9.92
CA GLN A 107 3.27 2.89 9.62
C GLN A 107 2.45 4.00 10.30
N THR A 108 1.29 4.31 9.77
CA THR A 108 0.34 5.26 10.36
C THR A 108 -0.29 4.68 11.63
N MET A 109 -0.80 5.56 12.49
CA MET A 109 -1.64 5.20 13.65
C MET A 109 -3.01 5.81 13.43
N ALA A 110 -4.07 5.01 13.55
CA ALA A 110 -5.44 5.49 13.42
C ALA A 110 -5.83 6.47 14.54
N LEU A 111 -6.78 7.37 14.28
CA LEU A 111 -7.25 8.39 15.26
C LEU A 111 -7.74 7.76 16.57
N ASP A 112 -8.45 6.64 16.50
CA ASP A 112 -8.98 5.89 17.64
C ASP A 112 -7.91 5.07 18.38
N GLY A 113 -6.68 5.04 17.86
CA GLY A 113 -5.56 4.27 18.40
C GLY A 113 -5.56 2.80 18.01
N SER A 114 -6.44 2.37 17.13
CA SER A 114 -6.40 1.02 16.56
C SER A 114 -5.11 0.80 15.78
N LYS A 115 -4.68 -0.47 15.68
CA LYS A 115 -3.46 -0.86 14.95
C LYS A 115 -3.76 -1.23 13.50
N GLY A 116 -4.84 -0.69 12.95
CA GLY A 116 -5.25 -0.98 11.58
C GLY A 116 -6.67 -0.53 11.30
N TYR A 117 -7.18 -0.97 10.18
CA TYR A 117 -8.49 -0.62 9.65
C TYR A 117 -9.16 -1.83 9.01
N TYR A 118 -10.35 -1.67 8.47
CA TYR A 118 -11.12 -2.77 7.91
C TYR A 118 -11.54 -2.49 6.48
N SER A 119 -11.49 -3.52 5.62
CA SER A 119 -12.22 -3.52 4.36
C SER A 119 -13.70 -3.73 4.63
N THR A 120 -14.55 -3.07 3.85
CA THR A 120 -16.00 -3.12 4.01
C THR A 120 -16.69 -3.31 2.67
N LEU A 121 -17.89 -3.87 2.68
CA LEU A 121 -18.87 -3.69 1.61
C LEU A 121 -19.93 -2.70 2.08
N VAL A 122 -20.20 -1.72 1.23
CA VAL A 122 -21.20 -0.69 1.46
C VAL A 122 -22.28 -0.73 0.38
N THR A 123 -23.48 -0.33 0.74
CA THR A 123 -24.63 -0.19 -0.16
C THR A 123 -25.42 1.06 0.22
N HIS A 124 -26.36 1.47 -0.60
CA HIS A 124 -27.30 2.54 -0.24
C HIS A 124 -28.16 2.11 0.96
N LYS A 125 -28.51 3.03 1.86
CA LYS A 125 -29.29 2.76 3.07
C LYS A 125 -30.62 2.04 2.81
N ASP A 126 -31.29 2.37 1.70
CA ASP A 126 -32.57 1.79 1.28
C ASP A 126 -32.40 0.51 0.43
N SER A 127 -31.19 0.03 0.24
CA SER A 127 -30.92 -1.20 -0.52
C SER A 127 -31.54 -2.42 0.20
N PRO A 128 -32.08 -3.40 -0.53
CA PRO A 128 -32.56 -4.64 0.06
C PRO A 128 -31.45 -5.54 0.61
N TYR A 129 -30.21 -5.28 0.25
CA TYR A 129 -29.05 -6.10 0.67
C TYR A 129 -28.57 -5.67 2.05
N ASN A 130 -28.52 -6.61 3.00
CA ASN A 130 -28.15 -6.37 4.40
C ASN A 130 -26.95 -7.22 4.87
N SER A 131 -26.48 -8.12 4.02
CA SER A 131 -25.39 -9.04 4.34
C SER A 131 -24.60 -9.43 3.10
N LEU A 132 -23.40 -10.01 3.30
CA LEU A 132 -22.62 -10.63 2.22
C LEU A 132 -23.43 -11.74 1.53
N GLN A 133 -24.21 -12.53 2.29
CA GLN A 133 -25.03 -13.61 1.75
C GLN A 133 -26.10 -13.08 0.79
N ASP A 134 -26.73 -11.95 1.12
CA ASP A 134 -27.69 -11.31 0.21
C ASP A 134 -27.02 -10.89 -1.10
N VAL A 135 -25.80 -10.33 -1.02
CA VAL A 135 -25.00 -9.92 -2.19
C VAL A 135 -24.67 -11.12 -3.08
N LEU A 136 -24.18 -12.21 -2.48
CA LEU A 136 -23.79 -13.41 -3.23
C LEU A 136 -25.00 -14.10 -3.89
N LYS A 137 -26.12 -14.19 -3.18
CA LYS A 137 -27.35 -14.81 -3.68
C LYS A 137 -27.95 -14.04 -4.86
N ASN A 138 -27.88 -12.71 -4.84
CA ASN A 138 -28.48 -11.83 -5.86
C ASN A 138 -27.44 -11.23 -6.81
N SER A 139 -26.24 -11.80 -6.88
CA SER A 139 -25.10 -11.21 -7.60
C SER A 139 -25.42 -10.84 -9.06
N LYS A 140 -26.22 -11.63 -9.77
CA LYS A 140 -26.62 -11.39 -11.18
C LYS A 140 -27.36 -10.08 -11.42
N ASP A 141 -28.00 -9.52 -10.39
CA ASP A 141 -28.75 -8.26 -10.47
C ASP A 141 -27.95 -7.06 -9.98
N ILE A 142 -26.77 -7.31 -9.36
CA ILE A 142 -25.95 -6.30 -8.68
C ILE A 142 -24.93 -5.67 -9.63
N ARG A 143 -24.95 -4.35 -9.69
CA ARG A 143 -23.84 -3.52 -10.22
C ARG A 143 -22.83 -3.34 -9.08
N PHE A 144 -21.63 -3.89 -9.24
CA PHE A 144 -20.63 -3.94 -8.19
C PHE A 144 -19.52 -2.92 -8.45
N GLY A 145 -19.18 -2.10 -7.45
CA GLY A 145 -18.04 -1.20 -7.43
C GLY A 145 -16.85 -1.86 -6.73
N ILE A 146 -15.74 -2.06 -7.44
CA ILE A 146 -14.51 -2.61 -6.86
C ILE A 146 -13.41 -1.52 -6.82
N GLY A 147 -12.49 -1.63 -5.85
CA GLY A 147 -11.36 -0.70 -5.73
C GLY A 147 -10.25 -0.95 -6.75
N ASP A 148 -9.25 -0.05 -6.74
CA ASP A 148 -8.02 -0.18 -7.53
C ASP A 148 -7.36 -1.55 -7.32
N PRO A 149 -6.86 -2.23 -8.37
CA PRO A 149 -6.22 -3.55 -8.27
C PRO A 149 -5.03 -3.62 -7.29
N ASN A 150 -4.38 -2.49 -7.00
CA ASN A 150 -3.31 -2.38 -6.01
C ASN A 150 -3.80 -1.94 -4.62
N SER A 151 -5.11 -1.75 -4.43
CA SER A 151 -5.69 -1.45 -3.12
C SER A 151 -5.76 -2.69 -2.24
N THR A 152 -5.38 -2.55 -0.98
CA THR A 152 -5.52 -3.61 0.03
C THR A 152 -7.00 -3.85 0.36
N SER A 153 -7.68 -2.83 0.87
CA SER A 153 -9.07 -2.91 1.34
C SER A 153 -10.10 -2.85 0.21
N GLY A 154 -9.78 -2.15 -0.90
CA GLY A 154 -10.70 -2.03 -2.03
C GLY A 154 -10.66 -3.24 -2.98
N PHE A 155 -9.57 -3.99 -2.98
CA PHE A 155 -9.37 -5.07 -3.94
C PHE A 155 -8.87 -6.39 -3.33
N LEU A 156 -7.65 -6.42 -2.74
CA LEU A 156 -7.04 -7.69 -2.32
C LEU A 156 -7.88 -8.42 -1.26
N VAL A 157 -8.26 -7.71 -0.20
CA VAL A 157 -9.03 -8.28 0.92
C VAL A 157 -10.40 -8.77 0.46
N PRO A 158 -11.23 -7.99 -0.26
CA PRO A 158 -12.48 -8.51 -0.79
C PRO A 158 -12.27 -9.59 -1.86
N SER A 159 -11.21 -9.55 -2.66
CA SER A 159 -10.90 -10.63 -3.62
C SER A 159 -10.72 -11.98 -2.94
N TYR A 160 -10.20 -12.02 -1.72
CA TYR A 160 -10.08 -13.25 -0.96
C TYR A 160 -11.34 -13.55 -0.15
N TYR A 161 -11.73 -12.67 0.79
CA TYR A 161 -12.78 -12.97 1.76
C TYR A 161 -14.19 -12.96 1.17
N VAL A 162 -14.45 -12.12 0.18
CA VAL A 162 -15.78 -12.02 -0.46
C VAL A 162 -15.89 -12.96 -1.65
N PHE A 163 -14.85 -13.03 -2.50
CA PHE A 163 -14.96 -13.75 -3.75
C PHE A 163 -14.33 -15.15 -3.70
N ALA A 164 -13.03 -15.25 -3.42
CA ALA A 164 -12.33 -16.54 -3.50
C ALA A 164 -12.87 -17.59 -2.52
N LEU A 165 -13.12 -17.23 -1.25
CA LEU A 165 -13.69 -18.12 -0.26
C LEU A 165 -15.10 -18.59 -0.61
N ASN A 166 -15.86 -17.80 -1.37
CA ASN A 166 -17.21 -18.14 -1.81
C ASN A 166 -17.23 -18.71 -3.25
N LYS A 167 -16.06 -18.95 -3.86
CA LYS A 167 -15.92 -19.48 -5.23
C LYS A 167 -16.65 -18.62 -6.28
N VAL A 168 -16.60 -17.31 -6.11
CA VAL A 168 -17.24 -16.34 -6.99
C VAL A 168 -16.18 -15.65 -7.84
N GLU A 169 -16.36 -15.65 -9.17
CA GLU A 169 -15.58 -14.83 -10.10
C GLU A 169 -16.37 -13.55 -10.38
N PRO A 170 -15.91 -12.37 -9.91
CA PRO A 170 -16.70 -11.14 -9.96
C PRO A 170 -17.20 -10.79 -11.35
N LYS A 171 -16.33 -10.86 -12.38
CA LYS A 171 -16.64 -10.45 -13.74
C LYS A 171 -17.79 -11.24 -14.37
N THR A 172 -17.97 -12.49 -13.96
CA THR A 172 -19.02 -13.38 -14.49
C THR A 172 -20.21 -13.51 -13.54
N ALA A 173 -20.01 -13.25 -12.24
CA ALA A 173 -21.04 -13.39 -11.23
C ALA A 173 -21.96 -12.18 -11.13
N PHE A 174 -21.40 -10.97 -11.26
CA PHE A 174 -22.17 -9.73 -11.11
C PHE A 174 -22.73 -9.22 -12.45
N LYS A 175 -23.82 -8.44 -12.38
CA LYS A 175 -24.43 -7.77 -13.55
C LYS A 175 -23.41 -6.88 -14.27
N SER A 176 -22.64 -6.13 -13.49
CA SER A 176 -21.48 -5.37 -13.97
C SER A 176 -20.51 -5.16 -12.84
N VAL A 177 -19.21 -5.00 -13.18
CA VAL A 177 -18.16 -4.62 -12.22
C VAL A 177 -17.46 -3.38 -12.75
N THR A 178 -17.45 -2.31 -11.97
CA THR A 178 -16.75 -1.06 -12.27
C THR A 178 -15.65 -0.81 -11.27
N THR A 179 -14.49 -0.32 -11.73
CA THR A 179 -13.37 0.02 -10.86
C THR A 179 -13.35 1.51 -10.58
N SER A 180 -13.23 1.89 -9.30
CA SER A 180 -13.08 3.27 -8.87
C SER A 180 -12.19 3.35 -7.61
N ASN A 181 -11.79 4.57 -7.22
CA ASN A 181 -11.15 4.77 -5.93
C ASN A 181 -12.19 4.70 -4.78
N HIS A 182 -11.71 4.82 -3.54
CA HIS A 182 -12.59 4.69 -2.36
C HIS A 182 -13.68 5.77 -2.30
N GLU A 183 -13.31 7.05 -2.54
CA GLU A 183 -14.29 8.15 -2.57
C GLU A 183 -15.35 7.92 -3.66
N GLY A 184 -14.92 7.59 -4.88
CA GLY A 184 -15.81 7.34 -6.01
C GLY A 184 -16.78 6.19 -5.74
N ASN A 185 -16.31 5.10 -5.11
CA ASN A 185 -17.14 3.96 -4.74
C ASN A 185 -18.19 4.32 -3.66
N LEU A 186 -17.82 5.11 -2.63
CA LEU A 186 -18.77 5.59 -1.62
C LEU A 186 -19.84 6.47 -2.23
N LEU A 187 -19.44 7.43 -3.04
CA LEU A 187 -20.36 8.36 -3.71
C LEU A 187 -21.28 7.65 -4.71
N ALA A 188 -20.74 6.67 -5.45
CA ALA A 188 -21.54 5.86 -6.39
C ALA A 188 -22.59 5.00 -5.66
N ALA A 189 -22.25 4.43 -4.49
CA ALA A 189 -23.21 3.70 -3.66
C ALA A 189 -24.27 4.63 -3.07
N ALA A 190 -23.86 5.81 -2.55
CA ALA A 190 -24.78 6.83 -2.02
C ALA A 190 -25.76 7.36 -3.09
N ALA A 191 -25.33 7.46 -4.35
CA ALA A 191 -26.12 7.93 -5.48
C ALA A 191 -26.86 6.79 -6.24
N LYS A 192 -26.81 5.55 -5.74
CA LYS A 192 -27.40 4.35 -6.38
C LYS A 192 -26.87 4.10 -7.82
N GLN A 193 -25.66 4.57 -8.13
CA GLN A 193 -24.98 4.29 -9.41
C GLN A 193 -24.43 2.86 -9.43
N VAL A 194 -23.98 2.36 -8.28
CA VAL A 194 -23.70 0.97 -8.01
C VAL A 194 -24.59 0.47 -6.87
N ASP A 195 -24.86 -0.83 -6.84
CA ASP A 195 -25.74 -1.41 -5.81
C ASP A 195 -24.94 -1.81 -4.56
N VAL A 196 -23.70 -2.26 -4.74
CA VAL A 196 -22.76 -2.62 -3.68
C VAL A 196 -21.36 -2.16 -4.10
N ALA A 197 -20.55 -1.68 -3.16
CA ALA A 197 -19.17 -1.31 -3.44
C ALA A 197 -18.21 -1.72 -2.32
N THR A 198 -16.95 -1.99 -2.68
CA THR A 198 -15.85 -2.14 -1.72
C THR A 198 -15.39 -0.79 -1.20
N ASN A 199 -15.04 -0.74 0.08
CA ASN A 199 -14.51 0.44 0.74
C ASN A 199 -13.65 0.07 1.96
N ASN A 200 -13.39 1.05 2.84
CA ASN A 200 -12.76 0.83 4.12
C ASN A 200 -13.27 1.81 5.19
N THR A 201 -12.99 1.51 6.44
CA THR A 201 -13.46 2.32 7.58
C THR A 201 -12.88 3.73 7.59
N GLU A 202 -11.61 3.92 7.21
CA GLU A 202 -10.97 5.25 7.19
C GLU A 202 -11.65 6.18 6.18
N ASN A 203 -11.95 5.71 4.96
CA ASN A 203 -12.65 6.52 3.97
C ASN A 203 -14.12 6.77 4.35
N GLN A 204 -14.78 5.84 5.06
CA GLN A 204 -16.10 6.08 5.63
C GLN A 204 -16.05 7.19 6.69
N ASP A 205 -15.05 7.19 7.58
CA ASP A 205 -14.86 8.22 8.59
C ASP A 205 -14.57 9.60 7.96
N ARG A 206 -13.77 9.64 6.90
CA ARG A 206 -13.52 10.86 6.12
C ARG A 206 -14.79 11.38 5.44
N LEU A 207 -15.58 10.51 4.82
CA LEU A 207 -16.86 10.91 4.22
C LEU A 207 -17.81 11.43 5.29
N LYS A 208 -17.88 10.78 6.46
CA LYS A 208 -18.69 11.21 7.60
C LYS A 208 -18.29 12.61 8.09
N ALA A 209 -16.99 12.90 8.12
CA ALA A 209 -16.48 14.20 8.56
C ALA A 209 -16.67 15.30 7.52
N THR A 210 -16.54 14.99 6.21
CA THR A 210 -16.53 15.99 5.14
C THR A 210 -17.88 16.15 4.42
N GLN A 211 -18.67 15.08 4.33
CA GLN A 211 -19.96 15.02 3.62
C GLN A 211 -20.96 14.14 4.41
N PRO A 212 -21.37 14.54 5.65
CA PRO A 212 -22.20 13.72 6.52
C PRO A 212 -23.56 13.34 5.88
N GLU A 213 -24.11 14.19 5.02
CA GLU A 213 -25.34 13.92 4.28
C GLU A 213 -25.17 12.76 3.27
N LYS A 214 -24.00 12.61 2.66
CA LYS A 214 -23.68 11.47 1.79
C LYS A 214 -23.43 10.20 2.58
N PHE A 215 -22.70 10.34 3.68
CA PHE A 215 -22.47 9.21 4.60
C PHE A 215 -23.79 8.64 5.15
N ALA A 216 -24.77 9.49 5.48
CA ALA A 216 -26.08 9.06 5.94
C ALA A 216 -26.90 8.28 4.86
N MET A 217 -26.46 8.32 3.59
CA MET A 217 -27.11 7.56 2.52
C MET A 217 -26.57 6.17 2.31
N ILE A 218 -25.52 5.77 3.02
CA ILE A 218 -24.91 4.44 2.91
C ILE A 218 -25.07 3.63 4.19
N LYS A 219 -25.00 2.30 4.06
CA LYS A 219 -24.85 1.36 5.16
C LYS A 219 -23.77 0.34 4.85
N GLU A 220 -23.04 -0.08 5.89
CA GLU A 220 -22.09 -1.19 5.82
C GLU A 220 -22.84 -2.51 5.95
N ILE A 221 -22.50 -3.49 5.10
CA ILE A 221 -23.16 -4.82 5.08
C ILE A 221 -22.18 -5.98 5.27
N TRP A 222 -20.87 -5.68 5.29
CA TRP A 222 -19.83 -6.66 5.59
C TRP A 222 -18.55 -5.94 6.02
N ARG A 223 -17.77 -6.59 6.88
CA ARG A 223 -16.47 -6.13 7.36
C ARG A 223 -15.47 -7.27 7.39
N SER A 224 -14.24 -7.00 6.99
CA SER A 224 -13.12 -7.95 7.00
C SER A 224 -12.52 -8.15 8.39
N PRO A 225 -11.61 -9.13 8.55
CA PRO A 225 -10.60 -9.08 9.61
C PRO A 225 -9.75 -7.80 9.53
N LEU A 226 -9.06 -7.46 10.63
CA LEU A 226 -8.22 -6.27 10.72
C LEU A 226 -7.09 -6.30 9.68
N ILE A 227 -6.93 -5.18 8.97
CA ILE A 227 -5.82 -4.91 8.06
C ILE A 227 -4.81 -4.06 8.85
N PRO A 228 -3.51 -4.37 8.85
CA PRO A 228 -2.50 -3.50 9.47
C PRO A 228 -2.56 -2.08 8.92
N SER A 229 -2.26 -1.08 9.75
CA SER A 229 -2.20 0.34 9.34
C SER A 229 -1.29 0.53 8.13
N ASP A 230 -1.57 1.56 7.35
CA ASP A 230 -0.86 1.81 6.10
C ASP A 230 0.60 2.22 6.31
N PRO A 231 1.54 1.65 5.54
CA PRO A 231 2.95 1.98 5.64
C PRO A 231 3.33 3.24 4.85
N LEU A 232 4.38 3.91 5.31
CA LEU A 232 5.18 4.80 4.50
C LEU A 232 6.44 4.07 4.04
N VAL A 233 6.75 4.25 2.77
CA VAL A 233 7.86 3.59 2.07
C VAL A 233 8.80 4.66 1.53
N TYR A 234 10.11 4.49 1.74
CA TYR A 234 11.10 5.26 1.01
C TYR A 234 11.92 4.35 0.08
N ARG A 235 12.61 4.92 -0.87
CA ARG A 235 13.55 4.15 -1.71
C ARG A 235 14.76 3.67 -0.89
N LYS A 236 15.20 2.44 -1.13
CA LYS A 236 16.39 1.84 -0.46
C LYS A 236 17.67 2.61 -0.73
N ASP A 237 17.78 3.24 -1.91
CA ASP A 237 18.96 4.01 -2.34
C ASP A 237 18.94 5.49 -1.89
N LEU A 238 17.96 5.91 -1.10
CA LEU A 238 17.98 7.22 -0.46
C LEU A 238 19.13 7.26 0.56
N ASP A 239 19.85 8.39 0.64
CA ASP A 239 20.98 8.52 1.56
C ASP A 239 20.57 8.39 3.04
N ALA A 240 21.50 7.89 3.85
CA ALA A 240 21.22 7.55 5.25
C ALA A 240 20.81 8.76 6.11
N ALA A 241 21.34 9.96 5.82
CA ALA A 241 21.02 11.17 6.57
C ALA A 241 19.58 11.62 6.29
N THR A 242 19.15 11.60 5.03
CA THR A 242 17.77 11.89 4.62
C THR A 242 16.79 10.86 5.20
N LYS A 243 17.11 9.54 5.10
CA LYS A 243 16.31 8.48 5.73
C LYS A 243 16.12 8.72 7.24
N LYS A 244 17.21 9.07 7.94
CA LYS A 244 17.14 9.34 9.38
C LYS A 244 16.25 10.53 9.68
N LYS A 245 16.41 11.67 8.99
CA LYS A 245 15.58 12.87 9.18
C LYS A 245 14.10 12.58 8.96
N LEU A 246 13.76 11.84 7.89
CA LEU A 246 12.38 11.45 7.60
C LEU A 246 11.80 10.58 8.72
N LYS A 247 12.54 9.57 9.18
CA LYS A 247 12.09 8.68 10.25
C LYS A 247 11.93 9.42 11.56
N ASP A 248 12.90 10.24 11.96
CA ASP A 248 12.86 11.03 13.19
C ASP A 248 11.67 12.00 13.19
N PHE A 249 11.46 12.73 12.07
CA PHE A 249 10.32 13.63 11.89
C PHE A 249 8.99 12.90 12.10
N LEU A 250 8.77 11.78 11.38
CA LEU A 250 7.51 11.05 11.46
C LEU A 250 7.25 10.47 12.84
N LEU A 251 8.26 9.87 13.47
CA LEU A 251 8.11 9.29 14.79
C LEU A 251 7.85 10.33 15.90
N ALA A 252 8.28 11.57 15.69
CA ALA A 252 8.04 12.67 16.62
C ALA A 252 6.73 13.43 16.34
N TYR A 253 6.21 13.37 15.10
CA TYR A 253 5.11 14.20 14.63
C TYR A 253 3.80 13.93 15.39
N GLY A 254 3.23 14.98 15.99
CA GLY A 254 2.01 14.91 16.78
C GLY A 254 2.17 14.36 18.20
N ARG A 255 3.40 14.03 18.64
CA ARG A 255 3.67 13.42 19.95
C ARG A 255 3.81 14.43 21.08
N GLY A 256 4.11 15.69 20.78
CA GLY A 256 4.24 16.75 21.76
C GLY A 256 2.93 17.02 22.51
N ASN A 257 3.04 17.38 23.80
CA ASN A 257 1.90 17.83 24.64
C ASN A 257 1.78 19.36 24.66
N ASP A 258 2.50 20.06 23.80
CA ASP A 258 2.52 21.48 23.61
C ASP A 258 1.60 21.94 22.45
N ALA A 259 1.55 23.25 22.22
CA ALA A 259 0.76 23.84 21.14
C ALA A 259 1.17 23.33 19.75
N GLU A 260 2.46 23.01 19.54
CA GLU A 260 2.94 22.47 18.28
C GLU A 260 2.46 21.03 18.06
N GLY A 261 2.53 20.17 19.05
CA GLY A 261 1.99 18.82 18.98
C GLY A 261 0.48 18.82 18.73
N GLU A 262 -0.27 19.76 19.34
CA GLU A 262 -1.70 19.94 19.08
C GLU A 262 -1.97 20.37 17.63
N ARG A 263 -1.19 21.33 17.10
CA ARG A 263 -1.27 21.76 15.70
C ARG A 263 -1.02 20.59 14.75
N GLN A 264 0.01 19.79 15.01
CA GLN A 264 0.37 18.62 14.18
C GLN A 264 -0.74 17.56 14.19
N ARG A 265 -1.37 17.30 15.34
CA ARG A 265 -2.53 16.38 15.41
C ARG A 265 -3.73 16.91 14.61
N LYS A 266 -3.99 18.24 14.64
CA LYS A 266 -5.03 18.87 13.80
C LYS A 266 -4.75 18.72 12.31
N ILE A 267 -3.47 18.76 11.89
CA ILE A 267 -3.07 18.52 10.49
C ILE A 267 -3.30 17.05 10.09
N MET A 268 -3.03 16.09 10.98
CA MET A 268 -3.22 14.67 10.71
C MET A 268 -4.69 14.21 10.75
N ALA A 269 -5.55 14.90 11.47
CA ALA A 269 -6.94 14.49 11.67
C ALA A 269 -7.73 14.30 10.35
N PRO A 270 -7.65 15.19 9.32
CA PRO A 270 -8.27 14.94 8.02
C PRO A 270 -7.72 13.70 7.30
N LEU A 271 -6.48 13.30 7.60
CA LEU A 271 -5.87 12.08 7.08
C LEU A 271 -6.30 10.83 7.85
N THR A 272 -7.13 10.97 8.90
CA THR A 272 -7.53 9.91 9.84
C THR A 272 -6.37 9.35 10.67
N TRP A 273 -5.29 10.10 10.81
CA TRP A 273 -4.08 9.72 11.53
C TRP A 273 -3.93 10.50 12.84
N ARG A 274 -3.30 9.85 13.82
CA ARG A 274 -2.86 10.52 15.07
C ARG A 274 -1.35 10.53 15.26
N GLY A 275 -0.59 9.89 14.37
CA GLY A 275 0.86 9.76 14.43
C GLY A 275 1.38 8.59 13.63
N PHE A 276 2.62 8.21 13.94
CA PHE A 276 3.33 7.13 13.25
C PHE A 276 4.05 6.23 14.25
N GLU A 277 4.21 4.96 13.88
CA GLU A 277 5.02 3.97 14.60
C GLU A 277 6.10 3.42 13.68
N SER A 278 7.24 2.99 14.27
CA SER A 278 8.29 2.31 13.50
C SER A 278 7.75 1.00 12.93
N SER A 279 8.05 0.74 11.68
CA SER A 279 7.69 -0.49 11.00
C SER A 279 8.83 -0.94 10.08
N ASP A 280 8.67 -2.09 9.44
CA ASP A 280 9.57 -2.64 8.44
C ASP A 280 8.80 -3.53 7.45
N ASP A 281 9.50 -4.12 6.47
CA ASP A 281 8.91 -4.96 5.43
C ASP A 281 8.19 -6.23 5.99
N ASN A 282 8.41 -6.59 7.26
CA ASN A 282 7.71 -7.73 7.89
C ASN A 282 6.22 -7.46 8.12
N GLN A 283 5.82 -6.19 8.18
CA GLN A 283 4.40 -5.82 8.23
C GLN A 283 3.61 -6.41 7.04
N LEU A 284 4.28 -6.68 5.91
CA LEU A 284 3.67 -7.23 4.71
C LEU A 284 3.43 -8.74 4.76
N LEU A 285 3.96 -9.47 5.73
CA LEU A 285 3.84 -10.93 5.78
C LEU A 285 2.37 -11.42 5.73
N PRO A 286 1.41 -10.85 6.50
CA PRO A 286 0.01 -11.23 6.39
C PRO A 286 -0.61 -10.90 5.02
N ILE A 287 -0.16 -9.83 4.39
CA ILE A 287 -0.64 -9.39 3.07
C ILE A 287 -0.14 -10.33 1.97
N ARG A 288 1.14 -10.73 2.04
CA ARG A 288 1.72 -11.75 1.16
C ARG A 288 1.00 -13.09 1.28
N GLN A 289 0.69 -13.49 2.51
CA GLN A 289 -0.07 -14.72 2.77
C GLN A 289 -1.47 -14.65 2.13
N LEU A 290 -2.16 -13.53 2.29
CA LEU A 290 -3.48 -13.31 1.70
C LEU A 290 -3.44 -13.32 0.17
N GLU A 291 -2.43 -12.71 -0.44
CA GLU A 291 -2.20 -12.73 -1.89
C GLU A 291 -1.97 -14.16 -2.40
N LEU A 292 -1.16 -14.94 -1.70
CA LEU A 292 -0.90 -16.34 -2.05
C LEU A 292 -2.16 -17.21 -1.91
N PHE A 293 -2.96 -17.05 -0.86
CA PHE A 293 -4.24 -17.76 -0.73
C PHE A 293 -5.21 -17.41 -1.84
N ARG A 294 -5.31 -16.12 -2.21
CA ARG A 294 -6.11 -15.69 -3.35
C ARG A 294 -5.63 -16.34 -4.66
N ASN A 295 -4.33 -16.34 -4.91
CA ASN A 295 -3.75 -16.94 -6.10
C ASN A 295 -3.94 -18.46 -6.13
N ARG A 296 -3.80 -19.13 -4.99
CA ARG A 296 -4.07 -20.56 -4.84
C ARG A 296 -5.50 -20.91 -5.27
N ASN A 297 -6.49 -20.20 -4.74
CA ASN A 297 -7.89 -20.40 -5.10
C ASN A 297 -8.15 -20.12 -6.59
N LYS A 298 -7.48 -19.12 -7.17
CA LYS A 298 -7.56 -18.82 -8.61
C LYS A 298 -7.03 -19.98 -9.46
N VAL A 299 -5.88 -20.54 -9.11
CA VAL A 299 -5.29 -21.69 -9.81
C VAL A 299 -6.19 -22.92 -9.71
N GLU A 300 -6.74 -23.20 -8.51
CA GLU A 300 -7.69 -24.32 -8.31
C GLU A 300 -8.93 -24.19 -9.23
N ALA A 301 -9.46 -22.98 -9.34
CA ALA A 301 -10.69 -22.70 -10.10
C ALA A 301 -10.44 -22.57 -11.63
N ASP A 302 -9.18 -22.44 -12.09
CA ASP A 302 -8.88 -22.21 -13.49
C ASP A 302 -9.15 -23.47 -14.35
N SER A 303 -10.20 -23.43 -15.15
CA SER A 303 -10.58 -24.53 -16.06
C SER A 303 -9.69 -24.66 -17.32
N LYS A 304 -8.79 -23.70 -17.56
CA LYS A 304 -7.90 -23.70 -18.73
C LYS A 304 -6.55 -24.37 -18.46
N LEU A 305 -6.17 -24.49 -17.18
CA LEU A 305 -4.95 -25.18 -16.79
C LEU A 305 -5.14 -26.69 -16.82
N SER A 306 -4.14 -27.42 -17.30
CA SER A 306 -4.09 -28.88 -17.17
C SER A 306 -3.94 -29.29 -15.69
N ASP A 307 -4.36 -30.50 -15.33
CA ASP A 307 -4.19 -31.02 -13.96
C ASP A 307 -2.72 -31.06 -13.54
N ALA A 308 -1.80 -31.32 -14.47
CA ALA A 308 -0.36 -31.31 -14.23
C ALA A 308 0.16 -29.90 -13.91
N ASP A 309 -0.28 -28.88 -14.67
CA ASP A 309 0.10 -27.49 -14.44
C ASP A 309 -0.49 -26.97 -13.14
N LYS A 310 -1.79 -27.24 -12.87
CA LYS A 310 -2.42 -26.92 -11.59
C LYS A 310 -1.63 -27.49 -10.42
N LYS A 311 -1.31 -28.78 -10.46
CA LYS A 311 -0.53 -29.44 -9.40
C LYS A 311 0.82 -28.77 -9.18
N LYS A 312 1.52 -28.42 -10.27
CA LYS A 312 2.81 -27.72 -10.21
C LYS A 312 2.70 -26.33 -9.59
N GLU A 313 1.74 -25.52 -10.04
CA GLU A 313 1.53 -24.17 -9.53
C GLU A 313 1.08 -24.16 -8.06
N LEU A 314 0.15 -25.06 -7.69
CA LEU A 314 -0.29 -25.21 -6.30
C LEU A 314 0.85 -25.61 -5.37
N ALA A 315 1.71 -26.57 -5.77
CA ALA A 315 2.86 -26.97 -4.99
C ALA A 315 3.88 -25.82 -4.79
N ALA A 316 4.07 -24.96 -5.80
CA ALA A 316 4.91 -23.77 -5.67
C ALA A 316 4.33 -22.75 -4.68
N ILE A 317 3.01 -22.51 -4.74
CA ILE A 317 2.32 -21.60 -3.82
C ILE A 317 2.35 -22.16 -2.39
N ASP A 318 2.08 -23.47 -2.20
CA ASP A 318 2.09 -24.11 -0.89
C ASP A 318 3.50 -24.06 -0.25
N THR A 319 4.56 -24.17 -1.05
CA THR A 319 5.96 -23.97 -0.60
C THR A 319 6.20 -22.54 -0.10
N GLN A 320 5.69 -21.54 -0.84
CA GLN A 320 5.81 -20.12 -0.42
C GLN A 320 5.00 -19.84 0.85
N LEU A 321 3.80 -20.40 0.98
CA LEU A 321 2.96 -20.27 2.18
C LEU A 321 3.67 -20.86 3.41
N ALA A 322 4.24 -22.05 3.29
CA ALA A 322 5.00 -22.67 4.39
C ALA A 322 6.21 -21.83 4.80
N ALA A 323 6.93 -21.24 3.86
CA ALA A 323 8.05 -20.33 4.15
C ALA A 323 7.59 -19.07 4.89
N LEU A 324 6.48 -18.45 4.45
CA LEU A 324 5.89 -17.29 5.12
C LEU A 324 5.43 -17.61 6.54
N GLU A 325 4.76 -18.73 6.76
CA GLU A 325 4.32 -19.15 8.09
C GLU A 325 5.51 -19.32 9.05
N LYS A 326 6.63 -19.89 8.57
CA LYS A 326 7.86 -19.99 9.36
C LYS A 326 8.40 -18.61 9.73
N GLN A 327 8.42 -17.65 8.79
CA GLN A 327 8.83 -16.27 9.06
C GLN A 327 7.92 -15.59 10.08
N MET A 328 6.61 -15.74 9.95
CA MET A 328 5.61 -15.16 10.86
C MET A 328 5.73 -15.74 12.28
N LYS A 329 6.02 -17.04 12.43
CA LYS A 329 6.25 -17.69 13.74
C LYS A 329 7.53 -17.22 14.40
N ALA A 330 8.60 -16.96 13.65
CA ALA A 330 9.88 -16.48 14.17
C ALA A 330 9.83 -15.03 14.70
N LYS A 331 8.76 -14.29 14.43
CA LYS A 331 8.55 -12.88 14.83
C LYS A 331 7.56 -12.69 15.99
N LYS A 332 6.90 -13.75 16.44
CA LYS A 332 6.10 -13.81 17.66
C LYS A 332 6.94 -14.15 18.88
#